data_8c3be37981df84943b80073fdd05920b
#
_entry.id   8c3be37981df84943b80073fdd05920b
#
_cell.length_a   1.000
_cell.length_b   1.000
_cell.length_c   1.000
_cell.angle_alpha   90.00
_cell.angle_beta   90.00
_cell.angle_gamma   90.00
#
_symmetry.space_group_name_H-M   'P 1'
#
loop_
_entity.id
_entity.type
_entity.pdbx_description
1 polymer ?
#
loop_
_entity_poly.entity_id
_entity_poly.type
_entity_poly.pdbx_seq_one_letter_code
_entity_poly.pdbx_strand_id
1 'polypeptide(L)'
;MAGGKKTNQGMKLGRTKPGEFDALVALAAGTGMFKKLEIEVLGELLRDWHASLATEGHLCRTLREADGTPVGFVYHAPAVMTKGTWHLYWLVVDKNAQGRGLGRRMVRHAEADARKLGAHHLLAETSGTARYAPTRAFYDKVGYSVEARVRDFYAPGDDQVIYRKDLRR
;
A
#
# COMPACT_ATOMS: atom_id res chain seq x y z
N MET A 1 -16.96 -28.31 5.69
CA MET A 1 -15.74 -28.40 4.83
C MET A 1 -14.70 -27.45 5.40
N ALA A 2 -13.62 -27.99 5.94
CA ALA A 2 -12.57 -27.22 6.58
C ALA A 2 -11.78 -26.46 5.51
N GLY A 3 -11.91 -25.14 5.45
CA GLY A 3 -11.07 -24.27 4.65
C GLY A 3 -9.65 -24.32 5.20
N GLY A 4 -8.77 -25.10 4.59
CA GLY A 4 -7.36 -25.18 4.96
C GLY A 4 -6.77 -23.77 4.94
N LYS A 5 -6.19 -23.32 6.05
CA LYS A 5 -5.42 -22.07 6.10
C LYS A 5 -4.32 -22.15 5.04
N LYS A 6 -4.49 -21.44 3.92
CA LYS A 6 -3.41 -21.31 2.92
C LYS A 6 -2.17 -20.78 3.64
N THR A 7 -1.09 -21.54 3.61
CA THR A 7 0.19 -21.13 4.21
C THR A 7 0.84 -20.04 3.38
N ASN A 8 1.66 -19.20 4.01
CA ASN A 8 2.44 -18.17 3.29
C ASN A 8 3.73 -18.75 2.66
N GLN A 9 3.84 -20.07 2.64
CA GLN A 9 5.01 -20.78 2.12
C GLN A 9 5.11 -20.60 0.60
N GLY A 10 6.30 -20.26 0.10
CA GLY A 10 6.54 -20.06 -1.32
C GLY A 10 6.14 -18.68 -1.88
N MET A 11 5.46 -17.85 -1.09
CA MET A 11 5.11 -16.49 -1.53
C MET A 11 6.33 -15.61 -1.76
N LYS A 12 6.36 -14.91 -2.89
CA LYS A 12 7.45 -14.01 -3.28
C LYS A 12 6.97 -12.57 -3.37
N LEU A 13 7.71 -11.66 -2.74
CA LEU A 13 7.53 -10.22 -2.86
C LEU A 13 8.68 -9.65 -3.69
N GLY A 14 8.39 -8.95 -4.77
CA GLY A 14 9.39 -8.43 -5.67
C GLY A 14 8.86 -7.30 -6.55
N ARG A 15 9.73 -6.73 -7.39
CA ARG A 15 9.36 -5.64 -8.31
C ARG A 15 8.14 -6.05 -9.15
N THR A 16 7.19 -5.13 -9.27
CA THR A 16 6.01 -5.28 -10.12
C THR A 16 6.44 -5.37 -11.60
N LYS A 17 5.77 -6.21 -12.37
CA LYS A 17 6.02 -6.39 -13.80
C LYS A 17 4.89 -5.74 -14.62
N PRO A 18 5.16 -5.21 -15.82
CA PRO A 18 4.12 -4.58 -16.66
C PRO A 18 2.91 -5.47 -16.91
N GLY A 19 3.13 -6.77 -17.17
CA GLY A 19 2.05 -7.74 -17.39
C GLY A 19 1.16 -8.03 -16.18
N GLU A 20 1.42 -7.41 -15.01
CA GLU A 20 0.62 -7.59 -13.79
C GLU A 20 -0.36 -6.42 -13.55
N PHE A 21 -0.27 -5.32 -14.29
CA PHE A 21 -1.02 -4.09 -13.98
C PHE A 21 -2.52 -4.32 -13.93
N ASP A 22 -3.09 -4.99 -14.91
CA ASP A 22 -4.54 -5.28 -14.95
C ASP A 22 -4.96 -6.16 -13.76
N ALA A 23 -4.13 -7.13 -13.38
CA ALA A 23 -4.38 -7.97 -12.21
C ALA A 23 -4.33 -7.15 -10.91
N LEU A 24 -3.41 -6.19 -10.77
CA LEU A 24 -3.32 -5.32 -9.60
C LEU A 24 -4.50 -4.35 -9.50
N VAL A 25 -4.95 -3.80 -10.64
CA VAL A 25 -6.14 -2.96 -10.72
C VAL A 25 -7.39 -3.78 -10.33
N ALA A 26 -7.52 -5.00 -10.85
CA ALA A 26 -8.61 -5.92 -10.49
C ALA A 26 -8.58 -6.31 -9.01
N LEU A 27 -7.41 -6.55 -8.43
CA LEU A 27 -7.25 -6.78 -7.00
C LEU A 27 -7.79 -5.60 -6.16
N ALA A 28 -7.39 -4.38 -6.50
CA ALA A 28 -7.85 -3.19 -5.80
C ALA A 28 -9.37 -3.04 -5.90
N ALA A 29 -9.94 -3.19 -7.10
CA ALA A 29 -11.39 -3.15 -7.32
C ALA A 29 -12.12 -4.25 -6.51
N GLY A 30 -11.57 -5.45 -6.49
CA GLY A 30 -12.14 -6.62 -5.80
C GLY A 30 -12.21 -6.48 -4.28
N THR A 31 -11.41 -5.58 -3.67
CA THR A 31 -11.51 -5.28 -2.23
C THR A 31 -12.81 -4.57 -1.87
N GLY A 32 -13.41 -3.86 -2.83
CA GLY A 32 -14.57 -3.01 -2.61
C GLY A 32 -14.29 -1.77 -1.75
N MET A 33 -13.04 -1.48 -1.42
CA MET A 33 -12.65 -0.33 -0.58
C MET A 33 -12.55 0.97 -1.36
N PHE A 34 -12.14 0.91 -2.60
CA PHE A 34 -11.83 2.07 -3.44
C PHE A 34 -13.01 2.48 -4.31
N LYS A 35 -13.15 3.77 -4.55
CA LYS A 35 -14.12 4.34 -5.51
C LYS A 35 -13.66 4.08 -6.94
N LYS A 36 -14.60 4.16 -7.90
CA LYS A 36 -14.30 3.95 -9.33
C LYS A 36 -13.15 4.84 -9.82
N LEU A 37 -13.21 6.14 -9.49
CA LEU A 37 -12.16 7.09 -9.85
C LEU A 37 -10.78 6.71 -9.28
N GLU A 38 -10.71 6.21 -8.04
CA GLU A 38 -9.45 5.77 -7.45
C GLU A 38 -8.86 4.57 -8.20
N ILE A 39 -9.71 3.65 -8.67
CA ILE A 39 -9.27 2.50 -9.48
C ILE A 39 -8.76 2.96 -10.86
N GLU A 40 -9.41 3.93 -11.49
CA GLU A 40 -8.95 4.53 -12.75
C GLU A 40 -7.57 5.20 -12.57
N VAL A 41 -7.43 6.03 -11.53
CA VAL A 41 -6.15 6.68 -11.17
C VAL A 41 -5.06 5.66 -10.88
N LEU A 42 -5.37 4.56 -10.19
CA LEU A 42 -4.39 3.48 -9.97
C LEU A 42 -3.89 2.89 -11.28
N GLY A 43 -4.78 2.65 -12.24
CA GLY A 43 -4.41 2.10 -13.55
C GLY A 43 -3.49 3.04 -14.33
N GLU A 44 -3.73 4.34 -14.29
CA GLU A 44 -2.85 5.37 -14.87
C GLU A 44 -1.51 5.41 -14.15
N LEU A 45 -1.51 5.46 -12.82
CA LEU A 45 -0.31 5.48 -12.00
C LEU A 45 0.63 4.30 -12.27
N LEU A 46 0.11 3.09 -12.44
CA LEU A 46 0.93 1.91 -12.73
C LEU A 46 1.59 1.97 -14.11
N ARG A 47 0.89 2.51 -15.11
CA ARG A 47 1.44 2.75 -16.45
C ARG A 47 2.52 3.82 -16.42
N ASP A 48 2.27 4.94 -15.76
CA ASP A 48 3.22 6.05 -15.61
C ASP A 48 4.44 5.62 -14.79
N TRP A 49 4.23 4.81 -13.74
CA TRP A 49 5.33 4.26 -12.96
C TRP A 49 6.29 3.46 -13.84
N HIS A 50 5.77 2.61 -14.72
CA HIS A 50 6.62 1.83 -15.62
C HIS A 50 7.32 2.69 -16.66
N ALA A 51 6.64 3.71 -17.17
CA ALA A 51 7.16 4.59 -18.22
C ALA A 51 8.25 5.55 -17.71
N SER A 52 8.07 6.14 -16.51
CA SER A 52 8.93 7.22 -16.01
C SER A 52 9.16 7.20 -14.50
N LEU A 53 8.12 7.11 -13.68
CA LEU A 53 8.20 7.32 -12.22
C LEU A 53 9.17 6.37 -11.51
N ALA A 54 9.40 5.18 -12.05
CA ALA A 54 10.38 4.23 -11.50
C ALA A 54 11.81 4.79 -11.53
N THR A 55 12.14 5.66 -12.49
CA THR A 55 13.44 6.35 -12.56
C THR A 55 13.53 7.53 -11.59
N GLU A 56 12.40 8.01 -11.11
CA GLU A 56 12.26 9.09 -10.12
C GLU A 56 12.25 8.57 -8.67
N GLY A 57 12.52 7.27 -8.48
CA GLY A 57 12.59 6.64 -7.16
C GLY A 57 11.28 6.07 -6.65
N HIS A 58 10.21 6.09 -7.45
CA HIS A 58 8.95 5.44 -7.08
C HIS A 58 9.09 3.92 -7.13
N LEU A 59 8.56 3.23 -6.14
CA LEU A 59 8.67 1.78 -6.00
C LEU A 59 7.29 1.13 -5.96
N CYS A 60 7.12 0.10 -6.80
CA CYS A 60 5.97 -0.78 -6.75
C CYS A 60 6.43 -2.24 -6.55
N ARG A 61 5.85 -2.92 -5.57
CA ARG A 61 6.17 -4.32 -5.23
C ARG A 61 4.91 -5.17 -5.25
N THR A 62 4.95 -6.26 -5.97
CA THR A 62 3.87 -7.26 -6.03
C THR A 62 4.21 -8.45 -5.16
N LEU A 63 3.27 -8.84 -4.32
CA LEU A 63 3.29 -10.10 -3.57
C LEU A 63 2.55 -11.17 -4.37
N ARG A 64 3.22 -12.30 -4.60
CA ARG A 64 2.72 -13.41 -5.42
C ARG A 64 2.66 -14.70 -4.62
N GLU A 65 1.67 -15.54 -4.92
CA GLU A 65 1.65 -16.94 -4.49
C GLU A 65 2.82 -17.72 -5.13
N ALA A 66 2.99 -18.97 -4.75
CA ALA A 66 4.05 -19.84 -5.27
C ALA A 66 3.94 -20.07 -6.80
N ASP A 67 2.72 -20.06 -7.33
CA ASP A 67 2.42 -20.20 -8.77
C ASP A 67 2.60 -18.90 -9.57
N GLY A 68 2.95 -17.80 -8.89
CA GLY A 68 3.15 -16.49 -9.53
C GLY A 68 1.91 -15.58 -9.50
N THR A 69 0.76 -16.06 -9.05
CA THR A 69 -0.48 -15.26 -9.00
C THR A 69 -0.33 -14.08 -8.04
N PRO A 70 -0.58 -12.82 -8.48
CA PRO A 70 -0.59 -11.66 -7.60
C PRO A 70 -1.69 -11.75 -6.55
N VAL A 71 -1.35 -11.48 -5.29
CA VAL A 71 -2.30 -11.45 -4.16
C VAL A 71 -2.23 -10.17 -3.34
N GLY A 72 -1.39 -9.24 -3.75
CA GLY A 72 -1.29 -7.93 -3.14
C GLY A 72 -0.15 -7.11 -3.73
N PHE A 73 -0.17 -5.82 -3.47
CA PHE A 73 0.91 -4.93 -3.85
C PHE A 73 1.03 -3.74 -2.90
N VAL A 74 2.20 -3.11 -2.92
CA VAL A 74 2.49 -1.87 -2.22
C VAL A 74 3.19 -0.91 -3.16
N TYR A 75 2.73 0.35 -3.17
CA TYR A 75 3.31 1.45 -3.92
C TYR A 75 3.74 2.56 -2.97
N HIS A 76 4.99 2.96 -3.05
CA HIS A 76 5.57 3.99 -2.19
C HIS A 76 6.64 4.79 -2.93
N ALA A 77 6.80 6.04 -2.54
CA ALA A 77 7.70 6.96 -3.24
C ALA A 77 8.20 8.08 -2.32
N PRO A 78 9.33 8.73 -2.67
CA PRO A 78 9.79 9.92 -1.99
C PRO A 78 8.78 11.07 -2.15
N ALA A 79 8.55 11.83 -1.09
CA ALA A 79 7.77 13.06 -1.16
C ALA A 79 8.59 14.14 -1.87
N VAL A 80 8.02 14.76 -2.90
CA VAL A 80 8.66 15.80 -3.70
C VAL A 80 9.06 16.97 -2.81
N MET A 81 10.21 17.59 -3.08
CA MET A 81 10.79 18.74 -2.34
C MET A 81 11.06 18.47 -0.85
N THR A 82 11.17 17.21 -0.42
CA THR A 82 11.55 16.85 0.95
C THR A 82 12.86 16.09 0.99
N LYS A 83 13.49 16.07 2.17
CA LYS A 83 14.67 15.26 2.43
C LYS A 83 14.32 14.14 3.40
N GLY A 84 14.14 12.94 2.85
CA GLY A 84 13.91 11.74 3.66
C GLY A 84 12.46 11.49 4.11
N THR A 85 11.49 12.21 3.58
CA THR A 85 10.06 11.89 3.74
C THR A 85 9.59 11.05 2.57
N TRP A 86 8.89 9.96 2.86
CA TRP A 86 8.31 9.06 1.89
C TRP A 86 6.81 8.88 2.15
N HIS A 87 6.04 8.58 1.10
CA HIS A 87 4.62 8.22 1.19
C HIS A 87 4.40 6.77 0.79
N LEU A 88 3.58 6.08 1.53
CA LEU A 88 2.97 4.81 1.16
C LEU A 88 1.60 5.14 0.56
N TYR A 89 1.52 5.16 -0.77
CA TYR A 89 0.32 5.59 -1.50
C TYR A 89 -0.72 4.49 -1.62
N TRP A 90 -0.26 3.24 -1.88
CA TRP A 90 -1.15 2.11 -2.05
C TRP A 90 -0.64 0.90 -1.30
N LEU A 91 -1.55 0.26 -0.58
CA LEU A 91 -1.35 -1.03 0.07
C LEU A 91 -2.61 -1.86 -0.12
N VAL A 92 -2.52 -2.87 -0.95
CA VAL A 92 -3.68 -3.70 -1.32
C VAL A 92 -3.35 -5.17 -1.07
N VAL A 93 -4.27 -5.87 -0.42
CA VAL A 93 -4.25 -7.33 -0.24
C VAL A 93 -5.55 -7.89 -0.78
N ASP A 94 -5.48 -8.93 -1.60
CA ASP A 94 -6.64 -9.66 -2.11
C ASP A 94 -7.60 -9.98 -0.97
N LYS A 95 -8.89 -9.73 -1.18
CA LYS A 95 -9.93 -9.93 -0.17
C LYS A 95 -9.89 -11.33 0.45
N ASN A 96 -9.60 -12.35 -0.36
CA ASN A 96 -9.56 -13.75 0.06
C ASN A 96 -8.22 -14.13 0.72
N ALA A 97 -7.21 -13.26 0.65
CA ALA A 97 -5.89 -13.47 1.25
C ALA A 97 -5.66 -12.61 2.50
N GLN A 98 -6.64 -11.79 2.89
CA GLN A 98 -6.56 -10.98 4.12
C GLN A 98 -6.50 -11.86 5.38
N GLY A 99 -6.10 -11.27 6.51
CA GLY A 99 -5.95 -12.00 7.78
C GLY A 99 -4.70 -12.89 7.89
N ARG A 100 -3.90 -13.00 6.82
CA ARG A 100 -2.68 -13.83 6.76
C ARG A 100 -1.38 -13.07 7.11
N GLY A 101 -1.48 -11.83 7.55
CA GLY A 101 -0.32 -10.98 7.85
C GLY A 101 0.40 -10.41 6.62
N LEU A 102 -0.18 -10.53 5.41
CA LEU A 102 0.44 -10.12 4.16
C LEU A 102 0.64 -8.60 4.06
N GLY A 103 -0.32 -7.82 4.52
CA GLY A 103 -0.19 -6.35 4.60
C GLY A 103 1.00 -5.94 5.45
N ARG A 104 1.18 -6.54 6.64
CA ARG A 104 2.34 -6.30 7.50
C ARG A 104 3.65 -6.64 6.78
N ARG A 105 3.71 -7.75 6.06
CA ARG A 105 4.89 -8.16 5.29
C ARG A 105 5.26 -7.12 4.23
N MET A 106 4.26 -6.62 3.49
CA MET A 106 4.47 -5.61 2.44
C MET A 106 4.88 -4.26 3.02
N VAL A 107 4.25 -3.80 4.11
CA VAL A 107 4.64 -2.54 4.78
C VAL A 107 6.08 -2.61 5.27
N ARG A 108 6.48 -3.69 5.93
CA ARG A 108 7.88 -3.87 6.39
C ARG A 108 8.87 -3.86 5.22
N HIS A 109 8.48 -4.39 4.07
CA HIS A 109 9.33 -4.34 2.88
C HIS A 109 9.44 -2.91 2.34
N ALA A 110 8.33 -2.17 2.26
CA ALA A 110 8.32 -0.76 1.87
C ALA A 110 9.17 0.10 2.83
N GLU A 111 9.06 -0.13 4.13
CA GLU A 111 9.90 0.51 5.15
C GLU A 111 11.39 0.22 4.92
N ALA A 112 11.73 -1.03 4.60
CA ALA A 112 13.12 -1.42 4.34
C ALA A 112 13.65 -0.81 3.03
N ASP A 113 12.85 -0.79 1.98
CA ASP A 113 13.20 -0.14 0.70
C ASP A 113 13.42 1.36 0.90
N ALA A 114 12.48 2.05 1.54
CA ALA A 114 12.57 3.48 1.81
C ALA A 114 13.79 3.82 2.68
N ARG A 115 14.05 3.03 3.74
CA ARG A 115 15.20 3.22 4.63
C ARG A 115 16.54 3.08 3.88
N LYS A 116 16.68 2.10 2.98
CA LYS A 116 17.87 1.90 2.14
C LYS A 116 18.13 3.09 1.23
N LEU A 117 17.08 3.83 0.87
CA LEU A 117 17.13 5.04 0.03
C LEU A 117 17.17 6.33 0.85
N GLY A 118 17.46 6.24 2.16
CA GLY A 118 17.68 7.39 3.03
C GLY A 118 16.41 8.01 3.61
N ALA A 119 15.28 7.29 3.59
CA ALA A 119 14.07 7.77 4.24
C ALA A 119 14.22 7.86 5.76
N HIS A 120 13.75 8.96 6.33
CA HIS A 120 13.61 9.16 7.77
C HIS A 120 12.20 8.86 8.27
N HIS A 121 11.20 9.12 7.42
CA HIS A 121 9.79 8.91 7.73
C HIS A 121 9.06 8.25 6.58
N LEU A 122 8.09 7.40 6.92
CA LEU A 122 7.10 6.89 5.98
C LEU A 122 5.72 7.33 6.44
N LEU A 123 5.01 8.06 5.59
CA LEU A 123 3.66 8.54 5.82
C LEU A 123 2.67 7.64 5.09
N ALA A 124 1.50 7.45 5.69
CA ALA A 124 0.37 6.79 5.06
C ALA A 124 -0.91 7.58 5.38
N GLU A 125 -1.75 7.76 4.38
CA GLU A 125 -2.98 8.56 4.49
C GLU A 125 -4.19 7.67 4.31
N THR A 126 -5.25 7.93 5.08
CA THR A 126 -6.49 7.18 5.00
C THR A 126 -7.68 8.02 5.47
N SER A 127 -8.88 7.59 5.09
CA SER A 127 -10.13 8.23 5.52
C SER A 127 -10.38 8.06 7.01
N GLY A 128 -10.99 9.09 7.62
CA GLY A 128 -11.46 9.11 9.00
C GLY A 128 -12.77 8.38 9.23
N THR A 129 -13.50 8.00 8.18
CA THR A 129 -14.82 7.36 8.30
C THR A 129 -14.78 5.98 8.95
N ALA A 130 -15.93 5.51 9.44
CA ALA A 130 -16.07 4.19 10.05
C ALA A 130 -15.66 3.04 9.12
N ARG A 131 -15.89 3.19 7.81
CA ARG A 131 -15.50 2.22 6.78
C ARG A 131 -14.00 1.89 6.81
N TYR A 132 -13.16 2.89 7.10
CA TYR A 132 -11.70 2.75 7.16
C TYR A 132 -11.15 2.48 8.57
N ALA A 133 -12.01 2.23 9.57
CA ALA A 133 -11.57 1.87 10.91
C ALA A 133 -10.64 0.65 10.95
N PRO A 134 -10.88 -0.43 10.16
CA PRO A 134 -9.94 -1.56 10.09
C PRO A 134 -8.57 -1.16 9.52
N THR A 135 -8.52 -0.24 8.55
CA THR A 135 -7.27 0.28 7.97
C THR A 135 -6.49 1.08 9.01
N ARG A 136 -7.15 1.95 9.77
CA ARG A 136 -6.52 2.70 10.86
C ARG A 136 -5.97 1.76 11.93
N ALA A 137 -6.75 0.79 12.38
CA ALA A 137 -6.30 -0.23 13.34
C ALA A 137 -5.11 -1.07 12.82
N PHE A 138 -5.04 -1.28 11.51
CA PHE A 138 -3.90 -1.94 10.89
C PHE A 138 -2.62 -1.08 11.04
N TYR A 139 -2.67 0.23 10.74
CA TYR A 139 -1.51 1.11 10.89
C TYR A 139 -1.04 1.19 12.34
N ASP A 140 -1.96 1.28 13.31
CA ASP A 140 -1.62 1.22 14.75
C ASP A 140 -0.86 -0.08 15.07
N LYS A 141 -1.35 -1.23 14.61
CA LYS A 141 -0.73 -2.55 14.85
C LYS A 141 0.65 -2.71 14.21
N VAL A 142 0.94 -2.03 13.11
CA VAL A 142 2.26 -2.11 12.46
C VAL A 142 3.21 -1.02 12.93
N GLY A 143 2.79 -0.23 13.93
CA GLY A 143 3.63 0.72 14.66
C GLY A 143 3.72 2.10 14.02
N TYR A 144 2.68 2.51 13.30
CA TYR A 144 2.47 3.90 12.90
C TYR A 144 1.69 4.64 13.99
N SER A 145 1.91 5.93 14.10
CA SER A 145 1.14 6.83 14.95
C SER A 145 0.42 7.89 14.12
N VAL A 146 -0.73 8.36 14.59
CA VAL A 146 -1.42 9.49 13.95
C VAL A 146 -0.57 10.74 14.13
N GLU A 147 -0.17 11.34 13.03
CA GLU A 147 0.59 12.59 12.99
C GLU A 147 -0.32 13.81 12.86
N ALA A 148 -1.35 13.69 12.02
CA ALA A 148 -2.28 14.78 11.76
C ALA A 148 -3.66 14.27 11.32
N ARG A 149 -4.64 15.16 11.44
CA ARG A 149 -5.99 14.98 10.89
C ARG A 149 -6.40 16.27 10.20
N VAL A 150 -6.79 16.17 8.93
CA VAL A 150 -7.35 17.29 8.17
C VAL A 150 -8.84 17.06 8.01
N ARG A 151 -9.64 17.95 8.60
CA ARG A 151 -11.10 17.83 8.59
C ARG A 151 -11.67 18.03 7.19
N ASP A 152 -12.69 17.25 6.86
CA ASP A 152 -13.46 17.34 5.60
C ASP A 152 -12.58 17.29 4.33
N PHE A 153 -11.43 16.63 4.40
CA PHE A 153 -10.46 16.62 3.31
C PHE A 153 -10.98 15.91 2.05
N TYR A 154 -11.57 14.72 2.22
CA TYR A 154 -12.10 13.95 1.09
C TYR A 154 -13.53 14.34 0.70
N ALA A 155 -14.33 14.73 1.68
CA ALA A 155 -15.70 15.21 1.56
C ALA A 155 -16.17 15.73 2.92
N PRO A 156 -17.29 16.48 3.00
CA PRO A 156 -17.91 16.79 4.27
C PRO A 156 -18.13 15.54 5.12
N GLY A 157 -17.57 15.51 6.35
CA GLY A 157 -17.59 14.37 7.26
C GLY A 157 -16.57 13.27 6.99
N ASP A 158 -15.69 13.44 6.00
CA ASP A 158 -14.61 12.49 5.67
C ASP A 158 -13.24 13.16 5.80
N ASP A 159 -12.66 13.06 6.99
CA ASP A 159 -11.35 13.61 7.31
C ASP A 159 -10.23 12.76 6.68
N GLN A 160 -9.12 13.40 6.35
CA GLN A 160 -7.86 12.69 6.13
C GLN A 160 -7.17 12.44 7.47
N VAL A 161 -6.75 11.19 7.70
CA VAL A 161 -5.91 10.81 8.85
C VAL A 161 -4.53 10.45 8.30
N ILE A 162 -3.53 11.18 8.73
CA ILE A 162 -2.13 11.00 8.32
C ILE A 162 -1.42 10.21 9.41
N TYR A 163 -0.94 9.04 9.04
CA TYR A 163 -0.10 8.17 9.88
C TYR A 163 1.36 8.36 9.53
N ARG A 164 2.23 8.31 10.55
CA ARG A 164 3.69 8.41 10.40
C ARG A 164 4.40 7.28 11.11
N LYS A 165 5.46 6.79 10.47
CA LYS A 165 6.46 5.94 11.09
C LYS A 165 7.85 6.56 10.97
N ASP A 166 8.58 6.64 12.11
CA ASP A 166 9.98 6.99 12.12
C ASP A 166 10.81 5.76 11.67
N LEU A 167 11.65 5.95 10.67
CA LEU A 167 12.47 4.89 10.08
C LEU A 167 13.94 4.95 10.54
N ARG A 168 14.31 5.92 11.39
CA ARG A 168 15.68 6.10 11.88
C ARG A 168 16.04 5.17 13.03
N ARG A 169 15.04 4.48 13.60
CA ARG A 169 15.17 3.54 14.72
C ARG A 169 15.13 2.11 14.27
#